data_7bd838c2a0abd95e3a2fd7d5f6e89cdb
#
_entry.id   7bd838c2a0abd95e3a2fd7d5f6e89cdb
#
_cell.length_a   1.000
_cell.length_b   1.000
_cell.length_c   1.000
_cell.angle_alpha   90.00
_cell.angle_beta   90.00
_cell.angle_gamma   90.00
#
_symmetry.space_group_name_H-M   'P 1'
#
loop_
_entity.id
_entity.type
_entity.pdbx_description
1 polymer ?
#
loop_
_entity_poly.entity_id
_entity_poly.type
_entity_poly.pdbx_seq_one_letter_code
_entity_poly.pdbx_strand_id
1 'polypeptide(L)'
;VADSELFAQDDESRAARLVRLIESEYTYELDVSDFSGAIRIRVFFNGVSCGEAELSYSIKDYRVQLKHNLPTEQHSNSKLKKFCQIFSYGDLIKIWFESAHTMLNGMVFKTELKDLPFEGFLWTDFGERAQTLRSIQSSIYREKPTRINSNGKLVFDPKGIGHSNSLFCWIKNNWNSLWNDNESFFSSVNEKPKGWLYCDDGPGEKADFIHIGEFDGRKVVTFIHAKAAKKGARGEANNNRGISVGAHDIVVNQAVKNLRHCDRKNLTNAIEEQIKNSQERKVWLDGELIEGGDEGMHAFKEEVRSLPISHDKRVVVIQPHTRRGVYENQSTTRAKLQLDTILLSARRACASHGAEFYVVGTED
;
A
#
# COMPACT_ATOMS: atom_id res chain seq x y z
N VAL A 1 -16.64 6.89 2.59
CA VAL A 1 -16.21 5.64 1.98
C VAL A 1 -16.80 4.51 2.80
N ALA A 2 -17.49 3.58 2.14
CA ALA A 2 -17.99 2.38 2.78
C ALA A 2 -16.81 1.43 2.99
N ASP A 3 -16.74 0.79 4.15
CA ASP A 3 -15.68 -0.14 4.49
C ASP A 3 -16.23 -1.57 4.35
N SER A 4 -15.86 -2.23 3.26
CA SER A 4 -16.33 -3.59 2.95
C SER A 4 -15.65 -4.68 3.79
N GLU A 5 -14.56 -4.34 4.48
CA GLU A 5 -13.72 -5.33 5.16
C GLU A 5 -14.12 -5.58 6.63
N LEU A 6 -15.04 -4.79 7.16
CA LEU A 6 -15.59 -4.99 8.51
C LEU A 6 -16.47 -6.25 8.66
N PHE A 7 -16.76 -6.95 7.57
CA PHE A 7 -17.65 -8.09 7.56
C PHE A 7 -16.90 -9.39 7.31
N ALA A 8 -16.53 -10.06 8.40
CA ALA A 8 -15.85 -11.35 8.36
C ALA A 8 -16.75 -12.45 7.78
N GLN A 9 -16.30 -13.06 6.91
CA GLN A 9 -16.01 -14.37 6.34
C GLN A 9 -17.13 -15.42 6.15
N ASP A 10 -18.18 -15.56 6.98
CA ASP A 10 -19.05 -16.75 6.84
C ASP A 10 -20.56 -16.49 6.67
N ASP A 11 -21.06 -15.32 6.96
CA ASP A 11 -22.42 -14.92 6.61
C ASP A 11 -22.37 -13.58 5.87
N GLU A 12 -22.46 -13.62 4.56
CA GLU A 12 -22.56 -12.43 3.73
C GLU A 12 -23.81 -11.64 4.13
N SER A 13 -23.69 -10.78 5.12
CA SER A 13 -24.79 -9.93 5.56
C SER A 13 -25.34 -9.13 4.37
N ARG A 14 -26.61 -8.82 4.40
CA ARG A 14 -27.25 -7.98 3.38
C ARG A 14 -26.49 -6.65 3.19
N ALA A 15 -25.93 -6.14 4.28
CA ALA A 15 -25.13 -4.92 4.28
C ALA A 15 -23.82 -5.08 3.52
N ALA A 16 -23.05 -6.16 3.74
CA ALA A 16 -21.80 -6.43 3.03
C ALA A 16 -22.02 -6.57 1.51
N ARG A 17 -23.07 -7.27 1.10
CA ARG A 17 -23.46 -7.38 -0.32
C ARG A 17 -23.80 -6.03 -0.94
N LEU A 18 -24.47 -5.16 -0.19
CA LEU A 18 -24.80 -3.81 -0.64
C LEU A 18 -23.56 -2.96 -0.81
N VAL A 19 -22.62 -3.00 0.14
CA VAL A 19 -21.34 -2.29 0.05
C VAL A 19 -20.56 -2.72 -1.17
N ARG A 20 -20.35 -4.02 -1.37
CA ARG A 20 -19.62 -4.53 -2.56
C ARG A 20 -20.26 -4.11 -3.88
N LEU A 21 -21.58 -4.15 -3.95
CA LEU A 21 -22.30 -3.71 -5.14
C LEU A 21 -22.08 -2.20 -5.40
N ILE A 22 -22.14 -1.39 -4.35
CA ILE A 22 -21.93 0.05 -4.49
C ILE A 22 -20.51 0.35 -4.91
N GLU A 23 -19.50 -0.30 -4.32
CA GLU A 23 -18.10 -0.10 -4.67
C GLU A 23 -17.76 -0.57 -6.10
N SER A 24 -18.43 -1.62 -6.60
CA SER A 24 -18.13 -2.18 -7.92
C SER A 24 -18.87 -1.50 -9.08
N GLU A 25 -20.09 -1.04 -8.87
CA GLU A 25 -20.98 -0.61 -9.96
C GLU A 25 -21.41 0.85 -9.87
N TYR A 26 -21.22 1.50 -8.71
CA TYR A 26 -21.64 2.87 -8.51
C TYR A 26 -20.47 3.83 -8.37
N THR A 27 -20.65 5.02 -8.94
CA THR A 27 -19.84 6.20 -8.65
C THR A 27 -20.77 7.34 -8.21
N TYR A 28 -20.23 8.30 -7.48
CA TYR A 28 -21.03 9.42 -6.99
C TYR A 28 -20.19 10.69 -6.93
N GLU A 29 -20.89 11.81 -7.08
CA GLU A 29 -20.36 13.17 -6.91
C GLU A 29 -21.12 13.86 -5.78
N LEU A 30 -20.39 14.53 -4.91
CA LEU A 30 -20.96 15.31 -3.82
C LEU A 30 -21.01 16.78 -4.23
N ASP A 31 -22.18 17.38 -4.15
CA ASP A 31 -22.35 18.83 -4.28
C ASP A 31 -22.67 19.40 -2.90
N VAL A 32 -21.72 20.14 -2.36
CA VAL A 32 -21.80 20.81 -1.05
C VAL A 32 -21.86 22.32 -1.19
N SER A 33 -22.16 22.81 -2.37
CA SER A 33 -22.17 24.24 -2.67
C SER A 33 -23.29 25.02 -1.99
N ASP A 34 -24.27 24.32 -1.43
CA ASP A 34 -25.41 24.93 -0.76
C ASP A 34 -25.26 24.80 0.77
N PHE A 35 -25.09 25.93 1.46
CA PHE A 35 -25.00 26.01 2.91
C PHE A 35 -26.30 25.68 3.66
N SER A 36 -27.29 25.12 2.98
CA SER A 36 -28.59 24.74 3.55
C SER A 36 -28.53 23.59 4.58
N GLY A 37 -27.35 23.00 4.76
CA GLY A 37 -27.17 21.84 5.67
C GLY A 37 -27.53 20.49 5.03
N ALA A 38 -27.95 20.49 3.76
CA ALA A 38 -28.18 19.30 2.98
C ALA A 38 -27.05 19.07 1.98
N ILE A 39 -26.63 17.83 1.84
CA ILE A 39 -25.60 17.39 0.89
C ILE A 39 -26.33 16.76 -0.29
N ARG A 40 -26.13 17.25 -1.48
CA ARG A 40 -26.64 16.63 -2.71
C ARG A 40 -25.63 15.59 -3.22
N ILE A 41 -26.14 14.41 -3.52
CA ILE A 41 -25.34 13.32 -4.10
C ILE A 41 -25.91 12.99 -5.48
N ARG A 42 -25.09 13.19 -6.52
CA ARG A 42 -25.37 12.70 -7.86
C ARG A 42 -24.81 11.29 -7.99
N VAL A 43 -25.63 10.33 -8.37
CA VAL A 43 -25.30 8.92 -8.42
C VAL A 43 -25.27 8.42 -9.85
N PHE A 44 -24.24 7.63 -10.18
CA PHE A 44 -24.08 6.98 -11.47
C PHE A 44 -23.99 5.47 -11.27
N PHE A 45 -24.59 4.72 -12.14
CA PHE A 45 -24.50 3.25 -12.19
C PHE A 45 -23.86 2.86 -13.52
N ASN A 46 -22.69 2.21 -13.47
CA ASN A 46 -21.90 1.90 -14.68
C ASN A 46 -21.70 3.11 -15.59
N GLY A 47 -21.43 4.27 -15.01
CA GLY A 47 -21.19 5.52 -15.73
C GLY A 47 -22.46 6.24 -16.23
N VAL A 48 -23.65 5.68 -16.02
CA VAL A 48 -24.93 6.30 -16.41
C VAL A 48 -25.59 6.94 -15.20
N SER A 49 -25.96 8.23 -15.33
CA SER A 49 -26.62 8.95 -14.24
C SER A 49 -27.93 8.27 -13.81
N CYS A 50 -28.04 8.02 -12.52
CA CYS A 50 -29.27 7.51 -11.88
C CYS A 50 -30.10 8.61 -11.25
N GLY A 51 -29.58 9.84 -11.18
CA GLY A 51 -30.25 10.98 -10.57
C GLY A 51 -29.54 11.46 -9.30
N GLU A 52 -30.23 12.27 -8.54
CA GLU A 52 -29.70 12.93 -7.34
C GLU A 52 -30.51 12.53 -6.10
N ALA A 53 -29.81 12.43 -4.99
CA ALA A 53 -30.40 12.28 -3.67
C ALA A 53 -29.92 13.42 -2.77
N GLU A 54 -30.77 13.83 -1.85
CA GLU A 54 -30.41 14.80 -0.83
C GLU A 54 -30.16 14.07 0.49
N LEU A 55 -29.00 14.31 1.10
CA LEU A 55 -28.67 13.82 2.41
C LEU A 55 -28.89 14.92 3.45
N SER A 56 -29.58 14.60 4.48
CA SER A 56 -29.68 15.42 5.69
C SER A 56 -29.22 14.63 6.90
N TYR A 57 -28.92 15.31 7.99
CA TYR A 57 -28.55 14.67 9.22
C TYR A 57 -29.49 15.08 10.37
N SER A 58 -29.63 14.20 11.32
CA SER A 58 -30.29 14.50 12.59
C SER A 58 -29.47 13.95 13.73
N ILE A 59 -29.54 14.56 14.90
CA ILE A 59 -28.89 14.07 16.11
C ILE A 59 -29.94 13.37 16.93
N LYS A 60 -29.70 12.09 17.22
CA LYS A 60 -30.56 11.29 18.10
C LYS A 60 -29.67 10.45 19.01
N ASP A 61 -29.96 10.43 20.30
CA ASP A 61 -29.21 9.64 21.30
C ASP A 61 -27.68 9.90 21.25
N TYR A 62 -27.30 11.18 21.13
CA TYR A 62 -25.89 11.64 20.96
C TYR A 62 -25.17 11.11 19.74
N ARG A 63 -25.90 10.58 18.74
CA ARG A 63 -25.36 10.11 17.48
C ARG A 63 -25.97 10.87 16.31
N VAL A 64 -25.15 11.12 15.30
CA VAL A 64 -25.60 11.66 14.02
C VAL A 64 -26.21 10.52 13.21
N GLN A 65 -27.43 10.69 12.80
CA GLN A 65 -28.14 9.81 11.88
C GLN A 65 -28.26 10.49 10.52
N LEU A 66 -27.83 9.80 9.47
CA LEU A 66 -28.02 10.27 8.12
C LEU A 66 -29.41 9.86 7.62
N LYS A 67 -30.07 10.79 6.95
CA LYS A 67 -31.33 10.55 6.26
C LYS A 67 -31.15 10.94 4.80
N HIS A 68 -31.79 10.20 3.91
CA HIS A 68 -31.82 10.52 2.50
C HIS A 68 -33.24 10.84 2.06
N ASN A 69 -33.35 11.84 1.25
CA ASN A 69 -34.59 12.21 0.56
C ASN A 69 -34.38 12.06 -0.94
N LEU A 70 -35.34 11.44 -1.59
CA LEU A 70 -35.39 11.34 -3.04
C LEU A 70 -36.42 12.33 -3.57
N PRO A 71 -36.08 13.14 -4.59
CA PRO A 71 -37.08 13.94 -5.29
C PRO A 71 -38.23 13.06 -5.80
N THR A 72 -39.44 13.58 -5.77
CA THR A 72 -40.65 12.82 -6.16
C THR A 72 -40.55 12.17 -7.52
N GLU A 73 -39.92 12.87 -8.47
CA GLU A 73 -39.66 12.41 -9.84
C GLU A 73 -38.72 11.20 -9.91
N GLN A 74 -37.91 10.99 -8.89
CA GLN A 74 -36.90 9.92 -8.84
C GLN A 74 -37.31 8.75 -7.94
N HIS A 75 -38.49 8.78 -7.36
CA HIS A 75 -39.01 7.69 -6.51
C HIS A 75 -39.19 6.37 -7.29
N SER A 76 -39.28 6.37 -8.60
CA SER A 76 -39.34 5.17 -9.43
C SER A 76 -37.97 4.55 -9.73
N ASN A 77 -36.85 5.27 -9.52
CA ASN A 77 -35.54 4.78 -9.85
C ASN A 77 -35.02 3.75 -8.83
N SER A 78 -35.10 2.49 -9.23
CA SER A 78 -34.69 1.36 -8.36
C SER A 78 -33.20 1.34 -8.06
N LYS A 79 -32.33 1.82 -8.98
CA LYS A 79 -30.88 1.87 -8.81
C LYS A 79 -30.50 2.95 -7.80
N LEU A 80 -31.06 4.13 -7.92
CA LEU A 80 -30.85 5.22 -6.96
C LEU A 80 -31.35 4.82 -5.56
N LYS A 81 -32.51 4.20 -5.44
CA LYS A 81 -33.01 3.68 -4.17
C LYS A 81 -32.06 2.66 -3.56
N LYS A 82 -31.48 1.77 -4.37
CA LYS A 82 -30.56 0.76 -3.91
C LYS A 82 -29.26 1.38 -3.39
N PHE A 83 -28.73 2.37 -4.08
CA PHE A 83 -27.57 3.14 -3.59
C PHE A 83 -27.90 3.79 -2.23
N CYS A 84 -29.04 4.48 -2.13
CA CYS A 84 -29.40 5.20 -0.92
C CYS A 84 -29.67 4.29 0.29
N GLN A 85 -29.90 2.98 0.10
CA GLN A 85 -30.03 2.03 1.20
C GLN A 85 -28.79 1.99 2.11
N ILE A 86 -27.60 2.34 1.60
CA ILE A 86 -26.38 2.36 2.42
C ILE A 86 -26.47 3.32 3.60
N PHE A 87 -27.23 4.41 3.46
CA PHE A 87 -27.41 5.39 4.52
C PHE A 87 -28.25 4.88 5.71
N SER A 88 -28.92 3.72 5.54
CA SER A 88 -29.57 3.01 6.65
C SER A 88 -28.58 2.23 7.51
N TYR A 89 -27.34 2.11 7.07
CA TYR A 89 -26.25 1.40 7.77
C TYR A 89 -25.20 2.42 8.20
N GLY A 90 -25.52 3.25 9.18
CA GLY A 90 -24.65 4.34 9.65
C GLY A 90 -23.25 3.88 10.08
N ASP A 91 -23.14 2.62 10.53
CA ASP A 91 -21.88 2.01 10.97
C ASP A 91 -20.90 1.80 9.81
N LEU A 92 -21.41 1.76 8.57
CA LEU A 92 -20.59 1.57 7.35
C LEU A 92 -20.16 2.88 6.70
N ILE A 93 -20.60 4.02 7.25
CA ILE A 93 -20.37 5.33 6.64
C ILE A 93 -19.36 6.09 7.48
N LYS A 94 -18.30 6.52 6.79
CA LYS A 94 -17.31 7.43 7.31
C LYS A 94 -17.33 8.72 6.51
N ILE A 95 -17.46 9.85 7.19
CA ILE A 95 -17.47 11.18 6.55
C ILE A 95 -16.33 12.00 7.10
N TRP A 96 -15.54 12.59 6.20
CA TRP A 96 -14.54 13.59 6.53
C TRP A 96 -15.06 14.96 6.14
N PHE A 97 -14.93 15.89 7.07
CA PHE A 97 -15.26 17.28 6.83
C PHE A 97 -13.98 18.10 6.62
N GLU A 98 -14.05 19.11 5.80
CA GLU A 98 -12.91 20.05 5.59
C GLU A 98 -12.47 20.74 6.89
N SER A 99 -13.36 20.84 7.86
CA SER A 99 -13.12 21.39 9.19
C SER A 99 -12.30 20.47 10.11
N ALA A 100 -11.66 19.42 9.57
CA ALA A 100 -10.93 18.39 10.31
C ALA A 100 -11.81 17.56 11.29
N HIS A 101 -13.12 17.57 11.11
CA HIS A 101 -14.00 16.65 11.81
C HIS A 101 -14.18 15.36 11.00
N THR A 102 -14.33 14.25 11.72
CA THR A 102 -14.65 12.95 11.12
C THR A 102 -15.87 12.38 11.81
N MET A 103 -16.83 11.91 11.02
CA MET A 103 -17.95 11.12 11.56
C MET A 103 -17.67 9.65 11.28
N LEU A 104 -17.76 8.83 12.32
CA LEU A 104 -17.66 7.37 12.27
C LEU A 104 -18.67 6.78 13.25
N ASN A 105 -19.48 5.81 12.82
CA ASN A 105 -20.55 5.21 13.64
C ASN A 105 -21.51 6.25 14.25
N GLY A 106 -21.79 7.31 13.50
CA GLY A 106 -22.63 8.41 13.98
C GLY A 106 -22.00 9.31 15.04
N MET A 107 -20.79 9.05 15.48
CA MET A 107 -20.04 9.93 16.39
C MET A 107 -19.16 10.89 15.60
N VAL A 108 -19.16 12.15 15.98
CA VAL A 108 -18.32 13.18 15.38
C VAL A 108 -17.11 13.41 16.27
N PHE A 109 -15.94 13.23 15.70
CA PHE A 109 -14.66 13.50 16.34
C PHE A 109 -14.02 14.70 15.67
N LYS A 110 -13.52 15.64 16.46
CA LYS A 110 -12.58 16.62 15.95
C LYS A 110 -11.23 15.94 15.84
N THR A 111 -10.80 15.72 14.62
CA THR A 111 -9.41 15.31 14.38
C THR A 111 -8.55 16.56 14.55
N GLU A 112 -8.02 16.78 15.72
CA GLU A 112 -6.87 17.66 15.82
C GLU A 112 -5.76 16.94 15.06
N LEU A 113 -5.48 17.42 13.86
CA LEU A 113 -4.24 17.09 13.17
C LEU A 113 -3.13 17.75 13.97
N LYS A 114 -2.74 17.14 15.09
CA LYS A 114 -1.43 17.40 15.64
C LYS A 114 -0.47 16.97 14.55
N ASP A 115 0.49 17.81 14.25
CA ASP A 115 1.60 17.48 13.37
C ASP A 115 2.43 16.37 14.06
N LEU A 116 1.90 15.14 14.03
CA LEU A 116 2.57 13.99 14.61
C LEU A 116 3.62 13.54 13.60
N PRO A 117 4.88 13.45 13.99
CA PRO A 117 5.91 12.88 13.15
C PRO A 117 5.59 11.40 12.91
N PHE A 118 5.94 10.91 11.73
CA PHE A 118 5.89 9.50 11.47
C PHE A 118 7.11 8.81 12.07
N GLU A 119 6.90 7.94 13.05
CA GLU A 119 7.95 7.21 13.79
C GLU A 119 8.29 5.83 13.20
N GLY A 120 7.80 5.53 12.00
CA GLY A 120 8.02 4.22 11.36
C GLY A 120 9.15 4.22 10.34
N PHE A 121 10.05 5.22 10.37
CA PHE A 121 11.26 5.19 9.55
C PHE A 121 12.31 4.29 10.15
N LEU A 122 12.91 3.47 9.28
CA LEU A 122 14.11 2.71 9.53
C LEU A 122 15.20 3.24 8.60
N TRP A 123 16.35 3.51 9.16
CA TRP A 123 17.47 4.05 8.42
C TRP A 123 18.49 2.95 8.19
N THR A 124 18.94 2.79 6.96
CA THR A 124 19.94 1.79 6.63
C THR A 124 21.08 2.40 5.83
N ASP A 125 22.28 1.93 6.10
CA ASP A 125 23.42 2.14 5.22
C ASP A 125 23.31 1.16 4.05
N PHE A 126 23.02 1.67 2.86
CA PHE A 126 23.05 0.88 1.63
C PHE A 126 24.48 0.52 1.20
N GLY A 127 25.48 0.72 2.07
CA GLY A 127 26.89 0.40 1.94
C GLY A 127 27.68 1.47 1.16
N GLU A 128 28.95 1.17 0.84
CA GLU A 128 29.78 2.06 0.01
C GLU A 128 29.09 2.52 -1.27
N ARG A 129 28.07 1.78 -1.66
CA ARG A 129 27.15 2.11 -2.73
C ARG A 129 26.28 3.31 -2.41
N ALA A 130 25.95 3.58 -1.14
CA ALA A 130 25.26 4.82 -0.75
C ALA A 130 26.18 6.05 -0.90
N GLN A 131 27.46 5.90 -0.61
CA GLN A 131 28.44 6.96 -0.88
C GLN A 131 28.70 7.14 -2.38
N THR A 132 28.64 6.06 -3.15
CA THR A 132 28.67 6.07 -4.61
C THR A 132 27.32 6.50 -5.22
N LEU A 133 26.27 6.63 -4.42
CA LEU A 133 25.04 7.31 -4.82
C LEU A 133 25.30 8.76 -5.26
N ARG A 134 26.44 9.31 -4.89
CA ARG A 134 26.96 10.57 -5.40
C ARG A 134 27.53 10.47 -6.82
N SER A 135 27.84 9.27 -7.29
CA SER A 135 28.34 9.07 -8.64
C SER A 135 27.21 8.62 -9.60
N ILE A 136 27.22 9.15 -10.79
CA ILE A 136 26.27 8.93 -11.89
C ILE A 136 26.07 7.43 -12.22
N GLN A 137 26.97 6.58 -11.79
CA GLN A 137 27.00 5.15 -12.08
C GLN A 137 26.33 4.28 -11.00
N SER A 138 25.93 4.86 -9.90
CA SER A 138 25.38 4.07 -8.81
C SER A 138 23.98 3.59 -9.14
N SER A 139 23.82 2.36 -9.00
CA SER A 139 22.78 1.51 -9.54
C SER A 139 21.56 1.36 -8.61
N ILE A 140 21.65 1.75 -7.33
CA ILE A 140 20.52 1.81 -6.41
C ILE A 140 19.47 2.83 -6.85
N TYR A 141 19.86 3.86 -7.63
CA TYR A 141 18.91 4.77 -8.28
C TYR A 141 18.17 4.13 -9.45
N ARG A 142 18.55 2.94 -9.87
CA ARG A 142 17.77 2.12 -10.77
C ARG A 142 16.98 1.13 -9.94
N GLU A 143 15.69 1.23 -10.04
CA GLU A 143 14.79 0.33 -9.35
C GLU A 143 15.04 -1.12 -9.77
N LYS A 144 15.03 -1.35 -11.07
CA LYS A 144 15.11 -2.68 -11.69
C LYS A 144 16.44 -2.89 -12.43
N PRO A 145 16.90 -4.14 -12.51
CA PRO A 145 18.06 -4.49 -13.33
C PRO A 145 17.86 -4.10 -14.78
N THR A 146 18.94 -3.66 -15.41
CA THR A 146 18.92 -3.28 -16.82
C THR A 146 20.08 -3.91 -17.58
N ARG A 147 19.87 -4.14 -18.88
CA ARG A 147 20.89 -4.55 -19.83
C ARG A 147 20.85 -3.69 -21.09
N ILE A 148 21.93 -3.68 -21.85
CA ILE A 148 21.93 -3.07 -23.18
C ILE A 148 21.44 -4.13 -24.17
N ASN A 149 20.41 -3.79 -24.94
CA ASN A 149 19.91 -4.66 -26.02
C ASN A 149 20.79 -4.57 -27.27
N SER A 150 20.46 -5.36 -28.30
CA SER A 150 21.18 -5.38 -29.59
C SER A 150 21.23 -4.03 -30.30
N ASN A 151 20.31 -3.12 -30.00
CA ASN A 151 20.23 -1.78 -30.59
C ASN A 151 20.93 -0.71 -29.75
N GLY A 152 21.73 -1.09 -28.75
CA GLY A 152 22.44 -0.15 -27.87
C GLY A 152 21.55 0.57 -26.86
N LYS A 153 20.29 0.19 -26.73
CA LYS A 153 19.35 0.80 -25.76
C LYS A 153 19.35 0.06 -24.44
N LEU A 154 19.27 0.83 -23.35
CA LEU A 154 19.10 0.30 -22.01
C LEU A 154 17.64 -0.19 -21.85
N VAL A 155 17.47 -1.47 -21.57
CA VAL A 155 16.19 -2.13 -21.37
C VAL A 155 16.15 -2.86 -20.02
N PHE A 156 14.95 -3.09 -19.50
CA PHE A 156 14.75 -3.88 -18.31
C PHE A 156 15.24 -5.32 -18.51
N ASP A 157 15.93 -5.87 -17.51
CA ASP A 157 16.41 -7.24 -17.49
C ASP A 157 15.91 -7.99 -16.24
N PRO A 158 14.75 -8.63 -16.29
CA PRO A 158 14.22 -9.39 -15.14
C PRO A 158 15.15 -10.55 -14.76
N LYS A 159 15.99 -11.05 -15.67
CA LYS A 159 16.98 -12.10 -15.36
C LYS A 159 18.18 -11.58 -14.59
N GLY A 160 18.42 -10.27 -14.63
CA GLY A 160 19.52 -9.62 -13.92
C GLY A 160 19.34 -9.46 -12.42
N ILE A 161 18.13 -9.69 -11.89
CA ILE A 161 17.90 -9.64 -10.44
C ILE A 161 18.79 -10.66 -9.76
N GLY A 162 19.68 -10.22 -8.91
CA GLY A 162 20.70 -11.05 -8.27
C GLY A 162 22.11 -10.91 -8.87
N HIS A 163 22.23 -10.42 -10.09
CA HIS A 163 23.51 -10.29 -10.80
C HIS A 163 23.87 -8.85 -11.17
N SER A 164 22.91 -7.94 -11.19
CA SER A 164 23.14 -6.54 -11.55
C SER A 164 23.07 -5.61 -10.35
N ASN A 165 23.64 -4.42 -10.51
CA ASN A 165 23.52 -3.38 -9.51
C ASN A 165 22.21 -2.61 -9.69
N SER A 166 21.21 -2.88 -8.87
CA SER A 166 19.92 -2.20 -8.82
C SER A 166 19.36 -2.27 -7.41
N LEU A 167 18.33 -1.51 -7.12
CA LEU A 167 17.64 -1.59 -5.84
C LEU A 167 17.04 -2.98 -5.60
N PHE A 168 16.48 -3.58 -6.64
CA PHE A 168 15.96 -4.95 -6.55
C PHE A 168 17.04 -5.98 -6.26
N CYS A 169 18.20 -5.86 -6.92
CA CYS A 169 19.34 -6.72 -6.64
C CYS A 169 19.85 -6.53 -5.20
N TRP A 170 19.88 -5.29 -4.72
CA TRP A 170 20.30 -4.99 -3.37
C TRP A 170 19.32 -5.62 -2.34
N ILE A 171 18.00 -5.46 -2.55
CA ILE A 171 16.97 -6.11 -1.71
C ILE A 171 17.17 -7.62 -1.68
N LYS A 172 17.30 -8.25 -2.86
CA LYS A 172 17.52 -9.70 -2.97
C LYS A 172 18.73 -10.16 -2.16
N ASN A 173 19.82 -9.40 -2.18
CA ASN A 173 21.07 -9.83 -1.55
C ASN A 173 21.16 -9.50 -0.06
N ASN A 174 20.36 -8.57 0.45
CA ASN A 174 20.51 -8.06 1.82
C ASN A 174 19.25 -8.22 2.67
N TRP A 175 18.10 -8.59 2.06
CA TRP A 175 16.88 -8.72 2.84
C TRP A 175 16.98 -9.88 3.83
N ASN A 176 16.70 -9.56 5.08
CA ASN A 176 16.53 -10.55 6.12
C ASN A 176 15.27 -10.19 6.93
N SER A 177 14.45 -11.17 7.29
CA SER A 177 13.29 -10.93 8.14
C SER A 177 13.66 -10.67 9.58
N LEU A 178 14.90 -10.93 9.93
CA LEU A 178 15.36 -10.78 11.28
C LEU A 178 15.44 -9.29 11.61
N TRP A 179 14.54 -8.88 12.43
CA TRP A 179 14.68 -7.75 13.30
C TRP A 179 15.83 -8.11 14.25
N ASN A 180 17.02 -7.70 13.93
CA ASN A 180 18.12 -7.86 14.87
C ASN A 180 18.05 -6.76 15.94
N ASP A 181 18.86 -6.89 16.98
CA ASP A 181 18.96 -5.92 18.08
C ASP A 181 19.28 -4.48 17.62
N ASN A 182 19.61 -4.30 16.33
CA ASN A 182 19.91 -3.05 15.68
C ASN A 182 18.72 -2.47 14.88
N GLU A 183 17.52 -3.01 15.04
CA GLU A 183 16.30 -2.54 14.36
C GLU A 183 16.45 -2.48 12.83
N SER A 184 17.10 -3.45 12.23
CA SER A 184 17.31 -3.51 10.78
C SER A 184 16.67 -4.75 10.15
N PHE A 185 16.02 -4.57 8.98
CA PHE A 185 15.52 -5.69 8.17
C PHE A 185 16.62 -6.35 7.31
N PHE A 186 17.83 -5.82 7.36
CA PHE A 186 18.90 -6.22 6.46
C PHE A 186 19.95 -7.02 7.22
N SER A 187 20.43 -8.06 6.54
CA SER A 187 21.56 -8.82 7.05
C SER A 187 22.79 -7.92 7.20
N SER A 188 23.57 -8.16 8.23
CA SER A 188 24.91 -7.60 8.34
C SER A 188 25.76 -8.03 7.13
N VAL A 189 26.84 -7.30 6.86
CA VAL A 189 27.65 -7.43 5.64
C VAL A 189 28.10 -8.87 5.32
N ASN A 190 28.06 -9.78 6.28
CA ASN A 190 28.52 -11.16 6.14
C ASN A 190 27.41 -12.21 6.36
N GLU A 191 26.16 -11.82 6.53
CA GLU A 191 25.05 -12.75 6.72
C GLU A 191 24.31 -12.99 5.40
N LYS A 192 24.04 -14.27 5.11
CA LYS A 192 23.17 -14.60 3.98
C LYS A 192 21.73 -14.24 4.28
N PRO A 193 20.96 -13.80 3.26
CA PRO A 193 19.52 -13.67 3.39
C PRO A 193 18.90 -14.98 3.89
N LYS A 194 17.88 -14.89 4.75
CA LYS A 194 17.16 -16.05 5.28
C LYS A 194 15.69 -15.98 4.90
N GLY A 195 15.09 -17.17 4.78
CA GLY A 195 13.68 -17.33 4.46
C GLY A 195 13.39 -17.25 2.95
N TRP A 196 12.12 -17.25 2.64
CA TRP A 196 11.63 -17.20 1.27
C TRP A 196 11.55 -15.75 0.77
N LEU A 197 12.02 -15.52 -0.43
CA LEU A 197 11.84 -14.24 -1.11
C LEU A 197 11.23 -14.49 -2.50
N TYR A 198 10.05 -13.95 -2.74
CA TYR A 198 9.31 -14.03 -4.00
C TYR A 198 9.31 -12.66 -4.68
N CYS A 199 9.84 -12.56 -5.89
CA CYS A 199 9.79 -11.34 -6.69
C CYS A 199 8.48 -11.35 -7.51
N ASP A 200 7.53 -10.53 -7.11
CA ASP A 200 6.20 -10.44 -7.72
C ASP A 200 6.09 -9.31 -8.75
N ASP A 201 7.21 -8.66 -9.09
CA ASP A 201 7.23 -7.54 -10.04
C ASP A 201 6.67 -7.91 -11.40
N GLY A 202 5.69 -7.14 -11.87
CA GLY A 202 5.05 -7.33 -13.17
C GLY A 202 3.54 -7.14 -13.16
N PRO A 203 2.84 -7.48 -14.24
CA PRO A 203 1.39 -7.34 -14.30
C PRO A 203 0.70 -8.10 -13.18
N GLY A 204 -0.20 -7.42 -12.47
CA GLY A 204 -0.94 -8.01 -11.35
C GLY A 204 -0.14 -8.20 -10.07
N GLU A 205 0.98 -7.49 -9.91
CA GLU A 205 1.83 -7.49 -8.70
C GLU A 205 1.03 -7.13 -7.44
N LYS A 206 1.37 -7.80 -6.32
CA LYS A 206 0.84 -7.51 -4.98
C LYS A 206 1.83 -6.68 -4.17
N ALA A 207 3.12 -6.88 -4.45
CA ALA A 207 4.26 -6.11 -3.96
C ALA A 207 5.41 -6.31 -4.95
N ASP A 208 6.48 -5.53 -4.89
CA ASP A 208 7.68 -5.83 -5.68
C ASP A 208 8.32 -7.14 -5.21
N PHE A 209 8.33 -7.35 -3.89
CA PHE A 209 8.74 -8.61 -3.28
C PHE A 209 7.80 -9.01 -2.15
N ILE A 210 7.66 -10.31 -1.94
CA ILE A 210 7.00 -10.90 -0.78
C ILE A 210 8.02 -11.80 -0.08
N HIS A 211 8.25 -11.54 1.20
CA HIS A 211 9.19 -12.32 2.00
C HIS A 211 8.44 -13.08 3.10
N ILE A 212 8.82 -14.33 3.30
CA ILE A 212 8.36 -15.15 4.43
C ILE A 212 9.58 -15.59 5.22
N GLY A 213 9.64 -15.19 6.47
CA GLY A 213 10.69 -15.56 7.39
C GLY A 213 10.15 -15.93 8.76
N GLU A 214 11.05 -16.16 9.68
CA GLU A 214 10.73 -16.47 11.07
C GLU A 214 11.43 -15.46 11.97
N PHE A 215 10.69 -14.90 12.91
CA PHE A 215 11.21 -14.00 13.92
C PHE A 215 10.62 -14.37 15.28
N ASP A 216 11.48 -14.58 16.26
CA ASP A 216 11.10 -14.97 17.63
C ASP A 216 10.11 -16.16 17.66
N GLY A 217 10.40 -17.18 16.83
CA GLY A 217 9.56 -18.37 16.69
C GLY A 217 8.22 -18.15 15.99
N ARG A 218 7.97 -16.98 15.41
CA ARG A 218 6.77 -16.68 14.64
C ARG A 218 7.07 -16.48 13.17
N LYS A 219 6.19 -17.00 12.33
CA LYS A 219 6.23 -16.73 10.89
C LYS A 219 5.78 -15.29 10.62
N VAL A 220 6.53 -14.61 9.79
CA VAL A 220 6.27 -13.22 9.38
C VAL A 220 6.22 -13.15 7.88
N VAL A 221 5.14 -12.57 7.35
CA VAL A 221 5.01 -12.25 5.91
C VAL A 221 5.21 -10.75 5.71
N THR A 222 6.16 -10.38 4.87
CA THR A 222 6.47 -8.98 4.58
C THR A 222 6.22 -8.67 3.11
N PHE A 223 5.38 -7.68 2.86
CA PHE A 223 5.14 -7.10 1.54
C PHE A 223 6.07 -5.91 1.34
N ILE A 224 6.97 -6.00 0.38
CA ILE A 224 8.03 -5.02 0.15
C ILE A 224 7.70 -4.25 -1.13
N HIS A 225 7.53 -2.95 -0.99
CA HIS A 225 7.33 -2.02 -2.09
C HIS A 225 8.55 -1.12 -2.22
N ALA A 226 9.20 -1.14 -3.36
CA ALA A 226 10.45 -0.45 -3.58
C ALA A 226 10.33 0.60 -4.68
N LYS A 227 10.79 1.81 -4.41
CA LYS A 227 10.78 2.89 -5.40
C LYS A 227 12.11 3.61 -5.43
N ALA A 228 12.78 3.51 -6.58
CA ALA A 228 13.98 4.28 -6.83
C ALA A 228 13.67 5.66 -7.42
N ALA A 229 14.56 6.63 -7.24
CA ALA A 229 14.38 7.97 -7.79
C ALA A 229 14.38 7.97 -9.30
N LYS A 230 13.58 8.86 -9.87
CA LYS A 230 13.82 9.29 -11.25
C LYS A 230 15.13 10.06 -11.29
N LYS A 231 15.95 9.76 -12.30
CA LYS A 231 17.10 10.59 -12.65
C LYS A 231 16.65 12.03 -12.90
N GLY A 232 17.46 13.01 -12.51
CA GLY A 232 17.25 14.38 -12.94
C GLY A 232 17.28 14.49 -14.48
N ALA A 233 16.83 15.60 -15.02
CA ALA A 233 16.71 15.84 -16.46
C ALA A 233 18.04 15.61 -17.25
N ARG A 234 19.19 15.63 -16.57
CA ARG A 234 20.53 15.35 -17.11
C ARG A 234 21.04 13.95 -16.80
N GLY A 235 20.24 13.06 -16.23
CA GLY A 235 20.68 11.71 -15.86
C GLY A 235 21.53 11.63 -14.61
N GLU A 236 21.73 12.74 -13.90
CA GLU A 236 22.54 12.84 -12.70
C GLU A 236 21.70 12.53 -11.45
N ALA A 237 22.32 11.88 -10.46
CA ALA A 237 21.73 11.74 -9.15
C ALA A 237 21.68 13.11 -8.48
N ASN A 238 20.49 13.57 -8.11
CA ASN A 238 20.35 14.84 -7.40
C ASN A 238 20.60 14.60 -5.90
N ASN A 239 21.82 14.84 -5.46
CA ASN A 239 22.24 14.66 -4.06
C ASN A 239 21.62 15.68 -3.10
N ASN A 240 21.06 16.78 -3.62
CA ASN A 240 20.43 17.84 -2.84
C ASN A 240 18.89 17.69 -2.83
N ARG A 241 18.36 16.52 -3.07
CA ARG A 241 16.93 16.31 -2.99
C ARG A 241 16.42 16.56 -1.58
N GLY A 242 15.46 17.46 -1.48
CA GLY A 242 14.57 17.54 -0.35
C GLY A 242 13.57 16.35 -0.31
N ILE A 243 12.71 16.36 0.66
CA ILE A 243 11.62 15.38 0.80
C ILE A 243 10.74 15.38 -0.45
N SER A 244 10.57 14.21 -1.07
CA SER A 244 9.72 14.04 -2.24
C SER A 244 8.40 13.36 -1.87
N VAL A 245 7.39 14.17 -1.53
CA VAL A 245 6.05 13.67 -1.18
C VAL A 245 5.45 12.81 -2.30
N GLY A 246 5.50 13.29 -3.55
CA GLY A 246 4.92 12.57 -4.68
C GLY A 246 5.57 11.22 -4.99
N ALA A 247 6.86 11.04 -4.67
CA ALA A 247 7.51 9.74 -4.84
C ALA A 247 7.01 8.71 -3.81
N HIS A 248 6.77 9.16 -2.56
CA HIS A 248 6.18 8.32 -1.53
C HIS A 248 4.71 8.03 -1.80
N ASP A 249 3.94 9.02 -2.23
CA ASP A 249 2.52 8.88 -2.51
C ASP A 249 2.25 7.72 -3.47
N ILE A 250 3.03 7.61 -4.55
CA ILE A 250 2.86 6.53 -5.53
C ILE A 250 3.06 5.16 -4.89
N VAL A 251 4.19 4.95 -4.18
CA VAL A 251 4.53 3.63 -3.64
C VAL A 251 3.68 3.27 -2.43
N VAL A 252 3.32 4.25 -1.62
CA VAL A 252 2.43 4.07 -0.46
C VAL A 252 1.02 3.70 -0.92
N ASN A 253 0.49 4.36 -1.95
CA ASN A 253 -0.81 4.00 -2.52
C ASN A 253 -0.81 2.60 -3.15
N GLN A 254 0.29 2.17 -3.78
CA GLN A 254 0.44 0.78 -4.24
C GLN A 254 0.38 -0.19 -3.06
N ALA A 255 1.09 0.10 -1.96
CA ALA A 255 1.08 -0.72 -0.76
C ALA A 255 -0.32 -0.83 -0.15
N VAL A 256 -1.01 0.30 0.05
CA VAL A 256 -2.36 0.33 0.63
C VAL A 256 -3.38 -0.39 -0.26
N LYS A 257 -3.33 -0.18 -1.59
CA LYS A 257 -4.20 -0.86 -2.54
C LYS A 257 -4.10 -2.40 -2.46
N ASN A 258 -2.93 -2.91 -2.12
CA ASN A 258 -2.64 -4.33 -2.12
C ASN A 258 -2.83 -5.02 -0.76
N LEU A 259 -3.25 -4.31 0.29
CA LEU A 259 -3.46 -4.84 1.64
C LEU A 259 -4.39 -6.06 1.69
N ARG A 260 -5.35 -6.16 0.78
CA ARG A 260 -6.22 -7.33 0.64
C ARG A 260 -5.45 -8.65 0.48
N HIS A 261 -4.21 -8.60 -0.02
CA HIS A 261 -3.35 -9.76 -0.18
C HIS A 261 -2.54 -10.11 1.08
N CYS A 262 -2.65 -9.32 2.15
CA CYS A 262 -2.15 -9.70 3.46
C CYS A 262 -2.93 -10.88 4.05
N ASP A 263 -4.10 -11.20 3.51
CA ASP A 263 -4.82 -12.43 3.82
C ASP A 263 -4.18 -13.63 3.12
N ARG A 264 -3.94 -14.72 3.87
CA ARG A 264 -3.30 -15.95 3.39
C ARG A 264 -4.03 -16.56 2.18
N LYS A 265 -5.35 -16.63 2.24
CA LYS A 265 -6.17 -17.24 1.17
C LYS A 265 -6.10 -16.39 -0.10
N ASN A 266 -6.22 -15.08 0.05
CA ASN A 266 -6.14 -14.16 -1.08
C ASN A 266 -4.75 -14.19 -1.72
N LEU A 267 -3.68 -14.26 -0.94
CA LEU A 267 -2.33 -14.38 -1.45
C LEU A 267 -2.12 -15.70 -2.18
N THR A 268 -2.54 -16.82 -1.57
CA THR A 268 -2.45 -18.16 -2.21
C THR A 268 -3.18 -18.19 -3.55
N ASN A 269 -4.41 -17.67 -3.59
CA ASN A 269 -5.21 -17.63 -4.83
C ASN A 269 -4.55 -16.78 -5.90
N ALA A 270 -3.97 -15.64 -5.50
CA ALA A 270 -3.30 -14.75 -6.42
C ALA A 270 -2.03 -15.38 -7.04
N ILE A 271 -1.23 -16.12 -6.27
CA ILE A 271 -0.07 -16.87 -6.78
C ILE A 271 -0.54 -18.00 -7.71
N GLU A 272 -1.58 -18.71 -7.32
CA GLU A 272 -2.14 -19.78 -8.17
C GLU A 272 -2.65 -19.26 -9.53
N GLU A 273 -3.26 -18.09 -9.54
CA GLU A 273 -3.68 -17.44 -10.79
C GLU A 273 -2.47 -17.04 -11.66
N GLN A 274 -1.40 -16.55 -11.06
CA GLN A 274 -0.17 -16.25 -11.79
C GLN A 274 0.46 -17.51 -12.40
N ILE A 275 0.50 -18.61 -11.68
CA ILE A 275 0.97 -19.91 -12.19
C ILE A 275 0.10 -20.35 -13.37
N LYS A 276 -1.23 -20.33 -13.24
CA LYS A 276 -2.18 -20.70 -14.31
C LYS A 276 -2.00 -19.84 -15.56
N ASN A 277 -1.63 -18.58 -15.40
CA ASN A 277 -1.39 -17.65 -16.51
C ASN A 277 0.05 -17.69 -17.03
N SER A 278 0.84 -18.70 -16.64
CA SER A 278 2.24 -18.88 -17.03
C SER A 278 3.09 -17.62 -16.79
N GLN A 279 2.83 -16.91 -15.72
CA GLN A 279 3.61 -15.74 -15.29
C GLN A 279 4.81 -16.22 -14.48
N GLU A 280 5.92 -16.43 -15.14
CA GLU A 280 7.17 -16.83 -14.49
C GLU A 280 7.64 -15.75 -13.51
N ARG A 281 7.87 -16.13 -12.25
CA ARG A 281 8.38 -15.28 -11.16
C ARG A 281 9.60 -15.95 -10.51
N LYS A 282 10.52 -15.14 -10.02
CA LYS A 282 11.71 -15.65 -9.33
C LYS A 282 11.47 -15.82 -7.85
N VAL A 283 11.94 -16.95 -7.33
CA VAL A 283 11.83 -17.32 -5.92
C VAL A 283 13.21 -17.73 -5.40
N TRP A 284 13.56 -17.24 -4.24
CA TRP A 284 14.77 -17.63 -3.53
C TRP A 284 14.40 -18.18 -2.16
N LEU A 285 15.16 -19.17 -1.72
CA LEU A 285 15.14 -19.68 -0.36
C LEU A 285 16.56 -19.50 0.21
N ASP A 286 16.66 -18.82 1.34
CA ASP A 286 17.93 -18.52 2.01
C ASP A 286 18.99 -17.89 1.08
N GLY A 287 18.51 -17.02 0.17
CA GLY A 287 19.35 -16.35 -0.82
C GLY A 287 19.68 -17.14 -2.08
N GLU A 288 19.37 -18.44 -2.13
CA GLU A 288 19.61 -19.29 -3.29
C GLU A 288 18.38 -19.35 -4.20
N LEU A 289 18.60 -19.16 -5.52
CA LEU A 289 17.52 -19.21 -6.51
C LEU A 289 16.96 -20.64 -6.62
N ILE A 290 15.67 -20.80 -6.54
CA ILE A 290 15.01 -22.05 -6.90
C ILE A 290 14.86 -22.07 -8.42
N GLU A 291 15.64 -22.94 -9.06
CA GLU A 291 15.58 -23.13 -10.51
C GLU A 291 14.41 -24.05 -10.89
N GLY A 292 13.94 -23.98 -12.14
CA GLY A 292 12.90 -24.87 -12.65
C GLY A 292 11.57 -24.18 -12.98
N GLY A 293 11.58 -22.90 -13.38
CA GLY A 293 10.38 -22.20 -13.85
C GLY A 293 9.31 -22.06 -12.77
N ASP A 294 8.22 -22.82 -12.90
CA ASP A 294 7.09 -22.75 -11.95
C ASP A 294 7.35 -23.47 -10.60
N GLU A 295 8.41 -24.28 -10.48
CA GLU A 295 8.68 -25.05 -9.25
C GLU A 295 8.85 -24.12 -8.03
N GLY A 296 9.61 -23.04 -8.18
CA GLY A 296 9.79 -22.05 -7.14
C GLY A 296 8.46 -21.40 -6.71
N MET A 297 7.59 -21.07 -7.67
CA MET A 297 6.27 -20.50 -7.39
C MET A 297 5.35 -21.50 -6.69
N HIS A 298 5.38 -22.78 -7.08
CA HIS A 298 4.64 -23.83 -6.41
C HIS A 298 5.11 -24.03 -4.98
N ALA A 299 6.42 -24.11 -4.77
CA ALA A 299 7.01 -24.24 -3.44
C ALA A 299 6.66 -23.05 -2.53
N PHE A 300 6.77 -21.84 -3.04
CA PHE A 300 6.39 -20.64 -2.31
C PHE A 300 4.89 -20.61 -1.98
N LYS A 301 4.03 -21.01 -2.91
CA LYS A 301 2.58 -21.12 -2.67
C LYS A 301 2.27 -22.09 -1.53
N GLU A 302 2.94 -23.25 -1.48
CA GLU A 302 2.74 -24.21 -0.39
C GLU A 302 3.26 -23.65 0.94
N GLU A 303 4.36 -22.89 0.95
CA GLU A 303 4.80 -22.19 2.18
C GLU A 303 3.73 -21.19 2.64
N VAL A 304 3.16 -20.38 1.73
CA VAL A 304 2.05 -19.47 2.08
C VAL A 304 0.86 -20.23 2.66
N ARG A 305 0.50 -21.38 2.09
CA ARG A 305 -0.59 -22.23 2.60
C ARG A 305 -0.33 -22.77 3.99
N SER A 306 0.93 -23.08 4.29
CA SER A 306 1.34 -23.66 5.57
C SER A 306 1.41 -22.64 6.70
N LEU A 307 1.32 -21.33 6.39
CA LEU A 307 1.38 -20.28 7.39
C LEU A 307 0.31 -20.49 8.49
N PRO A 308 0.68 -20.34 9.77
CA PRO A 308 -0.29 -20.36 10.85
C PRO A 308 -1.27 -19.18 10.71
N ILE A 309 -2.48 -19.32 11.21
CA ILE A 309 -3.49 -18.22 11.17
C ILE A 309 -2.95 -16.97 11.89
N SER A 310 -2.15 -17.16 12.92
CA SER A 310 -1.57 -16.10 13.75
C SER A 310 -0.21 -15.59 13.25
N HIS A 311 0.12 -15.76 11.95
CA HIS A 311 1.36 -15.21 11.42
C HIS A 311 1.35 -13.68 11.45
N ASP A 312 2.50 -13.09 11.69
CA ASP A 312 2.67 -11.63 11.68
C ASP A 312 2.77 -11.12 10.23
N LYS A 313 2.30 -9.90 10.03
CA LYS A 313 2.24 -9.27 8.70
C LYS A 313 2.95 -7.94 8.74
N ARG A 314 3.73 -7.65 7.70
CA ARG A 314 4.42 -6.37 7.53
C ARG A 314 4.28 -5.83 6.14
N VAL A 315 4.18 -4.52 6.04
CA VAL A 315 4.27 -3.78 4.79
C VAL A 315 5.44 -2.83 4.92
N VAL A 316 6.38 -2.93 4.00
CA VAL A 316 7.61 -2.13 4.03
C VAL A 316 7.75 -1.38 2.71
N VAL A 317 7.93 -0.08 2.81
CA VAL A 317 8.23 0.79 1.66
C VAL A 317 9.72 1.13 1.69
N ILE A 318 10.44 0.85 0.60
CA ILE A 318 11.86 1.16 0.48
C ILE A 318 12.04 2.37 -0.43
N GLN A 319 12.56 3.45 0.14
CA GLN A 319 12.79 4.74 -0.53
C GLN A 319 14.22 5.25 -0.26
N PRO A 320 15.23 4.81 -1.01
CA PRO A 320 16.63 5.13 -0.73
C PRO A 320 16.99 6.62 -0.80
N HIS A 321 16.15 7.46 -1.41
CA HIS A 321 16.45 8.90 -1.48
C HIS A 321 15.89 9.68 -0.32
N THR A 322 15.14 9.08 0.58
CA THR A 322 14.77 9.70 1.83
C THR A 322 15.96 9.54 2.75
N ARG A 323 16.67 10.63 2.97
CA ARG A 323 17.86 10.67 3.80
C ARG A 323 17.49 11.12 5.20
N ARG A 324 18.09 10.47 6.21
CA ARG A 324 17.82 10.73 7.62
C ARG A 324 18.01 12.20 7.99
N GLY A 325 19.15 12.75 7.72
CA GLY A 325 19.46 14.13 8.07
C GLY A 325 18.57 15.15 7.35
N VAL A 326 18.14 14.86 6.10
CA VAL A 326 17.18 15.71 5.39
C VAL A 326 15.80 15.63 6.03
N TYR A 327 15.36 14.45 6.44
CA TYR A 327 14.07 14.26 7.07
C TYR A 327 14.02 14.85 8.49
N GLU A 328 15.04 14.60 9.30
CA GLU A 328 15.10 15.06 10.69
C GLU A 328 15.31 16.58 10.80
N ASN A 329 16.14 17.17 9.92
CA ASN A 329 16.43 18.61 9.93
C ASN A 329 15.30 19.48 9.34
N GLN A 330 14.29 18.90 8.70
CA GLN A 330 13.18 19.63 8.08
C GLN A 330 11.91 19.63 8.93
N SER A 331 12.02 19.69 10.25
CA SER A 331 10.93 19.45 11.22
C SER A 331 9.64 20.25 11.00
N THR A 332 9.66 21.34 10.24
CA THR A 332 8.49 22.23 10.04
C THR A 332 8.17 22.51 8.57
N THR A 333 8.83 21.85 7.62
CA THR A 333 8.51 22.10 6.22
C THR A 333 7.17 21.49 5.82
N ARG A 334 6.42 22.17 4.95
CA ARG A 334 5.17 21.66 4.40
C ARG A 334 5.34 20.28 3.78
N ALA A 335 6.46 20.03 3.11
CA ALA A 335 6.74 18.74 2.48
C ALA A 335 6.85 17.61 3.51
N LYS A 336 7.51 17.86 4.65
CA LYS A 336 7.59 16.87 5.74
C LYS A 336 6.22 16.59 6.36
N LEU A 337 5.46 17.62 6.68
CA LEU A 337 4.11 17.48 7.24
C LEU A 337 3.19 16.68 6.30
N GLN A 338 3.25 16.96 5.00
CA GLN A 338 2.50 16.19 4.00
C GLN A 338 2.95 14.73 3.94
N LEU A 339 4.26 14.48 3.98
CA LEU A 339 4.80 13.12 4.00
C LEU A 339 4.33 12.37 5.25
N ASP A 340 4.51 12.97 6.43
CA ASP A 340 4.07 12.36 7.70
C ASP A 340 2.58 12.01 7.69
N THR A 341 1.75 12.89 7.13
CA THR A 341 0.31 12.65 6.98
C THR A 341 0.01 11.42 6.11
N ILE A 342 0.68 11.29 4.96
CA ILE A 342 0.51 10.15 4.05
C ILE A 342 0.96 8.86 4.75
N LEU A 343 2.12 8.88 5.40
CA LEU A 343 2.68 7.70 6.05
C LEU A 343 1.84 7.26 7.27
N LEU A 344 1.34 8.20 8.06
CA LEU A 344 0.44 7.90 9.18
C LEU A 344 -0.89 7.31 8.69
N SER A 345 -1.40 7.81 7.56
CA SER A 345 -2.61 7.25 6.95
C SER A 345 -2.40 5.82 6.48
N ALA A 346 -1.27 5.54 5.83
CA ALA A 346 -0.90 4.19 5.42
C ALA A 346 -0.70 3.25 6.62
N ARG A 347 -0.03 3.71 7.68
CA ARG A 347 0.14 2.94 8.92
C ARG A 347 -1.21 2.54 9.53
N ARG A 348 -2.18 3.46 9.54
CA ARG A 348 -3.54 3.16 10.02
C ARG A 348 -4.25 2.15 9.12
N ALA A 349 -4.12 2.28 7.80
CA ALA A 349 -4.67 1.31 6.87
C ALA A 349 -4.05 -0.08 7.07
N CYS A 350 -2.73 -0.18 7.21
CA CYS A 350 -2.05 -1.45 7.51
C CYS A 350 -2.50 -2.04 8.84
N ALA A 351 -2.60 -1.22 9.89
CA ALA A 351 -3.04 -1.66 11.21
C ALA A 351 -4.47 -2.23 11.20
N SER A 352 -5.39 -1.69 10.36
CA SER A 352 -6.73 -2.23 10.20
C SER A 352 -6.75 -3.63 9.57
N HIS A 353 -5.67 -4.04 8.89
CA HIS A 353 -5.46 -5.39 8.36
C HIS A 353 -4.57 -6.26 9.24
N GLY A 354 -4.24 -5.79 10.45
CA GLY A 354 -3.33 -6.47 11.36
C GLY A 354 -1.89 -6.53 10.87
N ALA A 355 -1.47 -5.54 10.06
CA ALA A 355 -0.11 -5.44 9.52
C ALA A 355 0.64 -4.24 10.11
N GLU A 356 1.91 -4.41 10.37
CA GLU A 356 2.83 -3.33 10.70
C GLU A 356 3.24 -2.57 9.43
N PHE A 357 3.56 -1.29 9.56
CA PHE A 357 3.99 -0.46 8.42
C PHE A 357 5.28 0.28 8.74
N TYR A 358 6.27 0.13 7.86
CA TYR A 358 7.59 0.76 7.96
C TYR A 358 8.02 1.39 6.64
N VAL A 359 8.88 2.38 6.74
CA VAL A 359 9.55 3.01 5.59
C VAL A 359 11.05 2.93 5.79
N VAL A 360 11.77 2.42 4.81
CA VAL A 360 13.23 2.33 4.84
C VAL A 360 13.83 3.45 4.01
N GLY A 361 14.59 4.30 4.66
CA GLY A 361 15.37 5.37 4.06
C GLY A 361 16.89 5.13 4.21
N THR A 362 17.67 6.06 3.67
CA THR A 362 19.14 6.02 3.73
C THR A 362 19.64 6.70 5.00
N GLU A 363 20.51 6.02 5.77
CA GLU A 363 21.37 6.65 6.75
C GLU A 363 22.33 7.62 6.05
N ASP A 364 22.66 8.76 6.65
CA ASP A 364 23.51 9.80 6.02
C ASP A 364 24.99 9.47 6.02
#